data_74abb519b86f3a8b3983bc6f07b910f2
#
_entry.id   74abb519b86f3a8b3983bc6f07b910f2
#
_cell.length_a   1.000
_cell.length_b   1.000
_cell.length_c   1.000
_cell.angle_alpha   90.00
_cell.angle_beta   90.00
_cell.angle_gamma   90.00
#
_symmetry.space_group_name_H-M   'P 1'
#
loop_
_entity.id
_entity.type
_entity.pdbx_description
1 polymer ?
#
loop_
_entity_poly.entity_id
_entity_poly.type
_entity_poly.pdbx_seq_one_letter_code
_entity_poly.pdbx_strand_id
1 'polypeptide(L)'
;FRRVLFRSQAFLAEKIFEPLNMLETSFSVEPEFHDRVAEPFARDPDGGMQMKVIDVCSAATLASGGGGLVSTASDYARFLQCMLGRGQLDDVRLLGPRTVDFMTTDHLGEIPIAPTGSRNMLPPGHGFGLGFAVRRTAGANAEPGSAGSYFWGGLAGTAFFVDPALDMFGCLMIQAPNQRDYYRALFRHLVYAALTD
;
A
#
# COMPACT_ATOMS: atom_id res chain seq x y z
N PHE A 1 -3.04 -27.13 6.83
CA PHE A 1 -3.22 -25.68 7.01
C PHE A 1 -1.95 -24.99 7.56
N ARG A 2 -1.30 -25.52 8.60
CA ARG A 2 -0.05 -24.95 9.17
C ARG A 2 1.12 -24.85 8.18
N ARG A 3 1.23 -25.75 7.18
CA ARG A 3 2.34 -25.73 6.20
C ARG A 3 2.25 -24.62 5.16
N VAL A 4 1.09 -24.02 4.94
CA VAL A 4 0.90 -22.94 3.95
C VAL A 4 1.33 -21.58 4.54
N LEU A 5 1.09 -21.36 5.83
CA LEU A 5 1.32 -20.07 6.50
C LEU A 5 2.81 -19.76 6.72
N PHE A 6 3.64 -20.78 7.01
CA PHE A 6 5.10 -20.61 7.11
C PHE A 6 5.80 -20.41 5.75
N ARG A 7 5.12 -20.73 4.63
CA ARG A 7 5.66 -20.53 3.29
C ARG A 7 5.54 -19.09 2.80
N SER A 8 4.59 -18.30 3.31
CA SER A 8 4.35 -16.94 2.80
C SER A 8 5.53 -16.01 3.07
N GLN A 9 6.11 -16.03 4.28
CA GLN A 9 7.27 -15.19 4.59
C GLN A 9 8.48 -15.56 3.75
N ALA A 10 8.84 -16.84 3.71
CA ALA A 10 9.96 -17.32 2.91
C ALA A 10 9.74 -17.07 1.40
N PHE A 11 8.51 -17.27 0.93
CA PHE A 11 8.14 -16.99 -0.45
C PHE A 11 8.30 -15.52 -0.81
N LEU A 12 7.80 -14.62 0.03
CA LEU A 12 7.93 -13.17 -0.20
C LEU A 12 9.39 -12.71 -0.15
N ALA A 13 10.17 -13.23 0.80
CA ALA A 13 11.60 -12.94 0.88
C ALA A 13 12.30 -13.39 -0.41
N GLU A 14 12.21 -14.65 -0.76
CA GLU A 14 12.91 -15.24 -1.92
C GLU A 14 12.44 -14.66 -3.27
N LYS A 15 11.14 -14.42 -3.43
CA LYS A 15 10.57 -14.07 -4.75
C LYS A 15 10.35 -12.58 -4.98
N ILE A 16 10.32 -11.77 -3.91
CA ILE A 16 10.01 -10.34 -4.02
C ILE A 16 11.08 -9.51 -3.33
N PHE A 17 11.33 -9.72 -2.02
CA PHE A 17 12.15 -8.78 -1.25
C PHE A 17 13.63 -8.85 -1.65
N GLU A 18 14.22 -10.03 -1.68
CA GLU A 18 15.62 -10.22 -2.10
C GLU A 18 15.85 -9.76 -3.55
N PRO A 19 15.05 -10.18 -4.55
CA PRO A 19 15.24 -9.72 -5.92
C PRO A 19 15.11 -8.21 -6.10
N LEU A 20 14.20 -7.56 -5.35
CA LEU A 20 14.04 -6.11 -5.39
C LEU A 20 14.98 -5.37 -4.43
N ASN A 21 15.87 -6.06 -3.71
CA ASN A 21 16.75 -5.47 -2.70
C ASN A 21 15.96 -4.68 -1.62
N MET A 22 14.84 -5.25 -1.16
CA MET A 22 13.99 -4.72 -0.08
C MET A 22 14.39 -5.38 1.24
N LEU A 23 15.59 -5.06 1.73
CA LEU A 23 16.26 -5.78 2.82
C LEU A 23 15.69 -5.47 4.22
N GLU A 24 14.95 -4.39 4.34
CA GLU A 24 14.30 -3.96 5.59
C GLU A 24 12.77 -4.22 5.57
N THR A 25 12.30 -5.16 4.73
CA THR A 25 10.89 -5.53 4.62
C THR A 25 10.64 -6.93 5.16
N SER A 26 9.81 -7.04 6.19
CA SER A 26 9.57 -8.31 6.90
C SER A 26 8.24 -8.31 7.66
N PHE A 27 7.91 -9.41 8.35
CA PHE A 27 6.77 -9.50 9.26
C PHE A 27 7.10 -9.18 10.72
N SER A 28 8.37 -8.98 11.04
CA SER A 28 8.84 -8.54 12.36
C SER A 28 10.15 -7.80 12.20
N VAL A 29 10.44 -6.89 13.12
CA VAL A 29 11.67 -6.11 13.15
C VAL A 29 12.66 -6.78 14.10
N GLU A 30 13.91 -6.93 13.67
CA GLU A 30 14.97 -7.46 14.53
C GLU A 30 15.25 -6.52 15.71
N PRO A 31 15.62 -7.05 16.90
CA PRO A 31 15.78 -6.25 18.11
C PRO A 31 16.71 -5.03 17.98
N GLU A 32 17.72 -5.11 17.14
CA GLU A 32 18.70 -4.03 16.91
C GLU A 32 18.11 -2.82 16.16
N PHE A 33 16.92 -2.98 15.55
CA PHE A 33 16.22 -1.92 14.80
C PHE A 33 14.90 -1.47 15.46
N HIS A 34 14.60 -1.93 16.69
CA HIS A 34 13.35 -1.56 17.37
C HIS A 34 13.22 -0.06 17.60
N ASP A 35 14.34 0.65 17.80
CA ASP A 35 14.37 2.11 17.95
C ASP A 35 14.03 2.88 16.66
N ARG A 36 14.04 2.22 15.51
CA ARG A 36 13.66 2.78 14.21
C ARG A 36 12.18 2.58 13.88
N VAL A 37 11.45 1.80 14.67
CA VAL A 37 10.02 1.55 14.42
C VAL A 37 9.22 2.82 14.71
N ALA A 38 8.50 3.29 13.70
CA ALA A 38 7.63 4.44 13.87
C ALA A 38 6.39 4.05 14.71
N GLU A 39 6.17 4.80 15.77
CA GLU A 39 5.04 4.61 16.67
C GLU A 39 4.02 5.74 16.52
N PRO A 40 2.72 5.47 16.64
CA PRO A 40 1.73 6.52 16.68
C PRO A 40 1.83 7.29 18.01
N PHE A 41 1.43 8.55 18.03
CA PHE A 41 1.28 9.28 19.29
C PHE A 41 0.34 8.52 20.25
N ALA A 42 0.68 8.54 21.53
CA ALA A 42 -0.11 7.83 22.55
C ALA A 42 -1.56 8.33 22.65
N ARG A 43 -1.78 9.59 22.27
CA ARG A 43 -3.10 10.23 22.21
C ARG A 43 -3.35 10.81 20.84
N ASP A 44 -4.59 10.77 20.42
CA ASP A 44 -5.08 11.46 19.25
C ASP A 44 -4.94 12.98 19.47
N PRO A 45 -4.34 13.76 18.53
CA PRO A 45 -4.28 15.22 18.63
C PRO A 45 -5.67 15.88 18.80
N ASP A 46 -6.70 15.28 18.22
CA ASP A 46 -8.08 15.78 18.31
C ASP A 46 -8.83 15.25 19.56
N GLY A 47 -8.12 14.54 20.44
CA GLY A 47 -8.64 13.93 21.66
C GLY A 47 -8.96 12.45 21.52
N GLY A 48 -8.79 11.72 22.59
CA GLY A 48 -9.04 10.28 22.62
C GLY A 48 -7.77 9.43 22.61
N MET A 49 -7.97 8.13 22.53
CA MET A 49 -6.88 7.15 22.47
C MET A 49 -6.58 6.76 21.04
N GLN A 50 -5.29 6.70 20.70
CA GLN A 50 -4.88 6.15 19.41
C GLN A 50 -5.27 4.65 19.30
N MET A 51 -5.66 4.26 18.09
CA MET A 51 -5.90 2.85 17.79
C MET A 51 -4.60 2.05 17.97
N LYS A 52 -4.66 0.96 18.71
CA LYS A 52 -3.52 0.05 18.82
C LYS A 52 -3.27 -0.63 17.47
N VAL A 53 -2.07 -0.48 16.96
CA VAL A 53 -1.60 -1.18 15.76
C VAL A 53 -0.91 -2.50 16.12
N ILE A 54 -0.55 -3.29 15.10
CA ILE A 54 0.16 -4.57 15.28
C ILE A 54 1.54 -4.30 15.90
N ASP A 55 1.90 -5.07 16.93
CA ASP A 55 3.26 -5.08 17.46
C ASP A 55 4.18 -5.81 16.49
N VAL A 56 5.06 -5.06 15.85
CA VAL A 56 6.03 -5.58 14.88
C VAL A 56 7.39 -5.91 15.50
N CYS A 57 7.59 -5.56 16.77
CA CYS A 57 8.79 -5.91 17.54
C CYS A 57 8.74 -7.33 18.12
N SER A 58 7.58 -7.96 18.09
CA SER A 58 7.40 -9.36 18.48
C SER A 58 7.39 -10.27 17.24
N ALA A 59 7.87 -11.50 17.39
CA ALA A 59 7.84 -12.49 16.32
C ALA A 59 6.42 -12.69 15.80
N ALA A 60 6.21 -12.56 14.52
CA ALA A 60 4.92 -12.73 13.88
C ALA A 60 4.44 -14.19 14.02
N THR A 61 3.30 -14.40 14.65
CA THR A 61 2.67 -15.73 14.77
C THR A 61 1.97 -16.17 13.49
N LEU A 62 1.68 -15.20 12.60
CA LEU A 62 0.97 -15.41 11.34
C LEU A 62 1.49 -14.44 10.28
N ALA A 63 2.10 -14.96 9.23
CA ALA A 63 2.42 -14.20 8.02
C ALA A 63 1.13 -14.02 7.16
N SER A 64 0.38 -12.98 7.44
CA SER A 64 -0.91 -12.70 6.77
C SER A 64 -0.69 -12.11 5.38
N GLY A 65 -1.43 -12.60 4.38
CA GLY A 65 -1.45 -11.98 3.05
C GLY A 65 -2.16 -10.62 2.99
N GLY A 66 -2.89 -10.25 4.04
CA GLY A 66 -3.65 -9.01 4.09
C GLY A 66 -3.06 -7.93 5.00
N GLY A 67 -1.90 -8.16 5.62
CA GLY A 67 -1.27 -7.17 6.49
C GLY A 67 -0.21 -7.75 7.42
N GLY A 68 0.47 -6.88 8.18
CA GLY A 68 1.51 -7.26 9.13
C GLY A 68 2.93 -7.09 8.61
N LEU A 69 3.13 -6.73 7.36
CA LEU A 69 4.45 -6.34 6.86
C LEU A 69 4.83 -4.97 7.42
N VAL A 70 6.09 -4.86 7.79
CA VAL A 70 6.80 -3.62 8.08
C VAL A 70 7.83 -3.38 7.00
N SER A 71 8.07 -2.13 6.65
CA SER A 71 8.98 -1.74 5.57
C SER A 71 9.50 -0.33 5.79
N THR A 72 10.45 0.08 4.96
CA THR A 72 10.90 1.47 4.84
C THR A 72 10.34 2.11 3.58
N ALA A 73 10.39 3.44 3.50
CA ALA A 73 10.00 4.17 2.29
C ALA A 73 10.89 3.79 1.10
N SER A 74 12.18 3.56 1.32
CA SER A 74 13.12 3.14 0.29
C SER A 74 12.78 1.77 -0.29
N ASP A 75 12.54 0.79 0.58
CA ASP A 75 12.19 -0.57 0.14
C ASP A 75 10.87 -0.58 -0.61
N TYR A 76 9.84 0.09 -0.03
CA TYR A 76 8.53 0.10 -0.66
C TYR A 76 8.52 0.86 -1.99
N ALA A 77 9.35 1.91 -2.13
CA ALA A 77 9.54 2.61 -3.39
C ALA A 77 10.08 1.68 -4.50
N ARG A 78 10.98 0.74 -4.17
CA ARG A 78 11.46 -0.25 -5.15
C ARG A 78 10.35 -1.15 -5.66
N PHE A 79 9.44 -1.58 -4.78
CA PHE A 79 8.26 -2.32 -5.21
C PHE A 79 7.35 -1.48 -6.11
N LEU A 80 7.11 -0.21 -5.76
CA LEU A 80 6.28 0.69 -6.57
C LEU A 80 6.92 1.01 -7.93
N GLN A 81 8.24 1.19 -7.99
CA GLN A 81 8.98 1.32 -9.24
C GLN A 81 8.85 0.08 -10.12
N CYS A 82 8.96 -1.12 -9.52
CA CYS A 82 8.74 -2.37 -10.23
C CYS A 82 7.31 -2.44 -10.81
N MET A 83 6.31 -2.04 -10.05
CA MET A 83 4.91 -2.00 -10.51
C MET A 83 4.71 -0.96 -11.63
N LEU A 84 5.28 0.24 -11.50
CA LEU A 84 5.27 1.29 -12.53
C LEU A 84 5.99 0.82 -13.79
N GLY A 85 7.14 0.15 -13.65
CA GLY A 85 7.90 -0.53 -14.71
C GLY A 85 7.24 -1.80 -15.26
N ARG A 86 5.94 -1.99 -14.97
CA ARG A 86 5.15 -3.14 -15.46
C ARG A 86 5.78 -4.49 -15.12
N GLY A 87 6.19 -4.61 -13.83
CA GLY A 87 6.72 -5.82 -13.24
C GLY A 87 8.23 -6.00 -13.39
N GLN A 88 8.94 -4.95 -13.76
CA GLN A 88 10.40 -4.93 -13.86
C GLN A 88 10.99 -3.73 -13.13
N LEU A 89 12.11 -3.95 -12.45
CA LEU A 89 12.97 -2.92 -11.89
C LEU A 89 14.43 -3.31 -12.16
N ASP A 90 15.19 -2.41 -12.73
CA ASP A 90 16.56 -2.69 -13.17
C ASP A 90 16.59 -3.94 -14.08
N ASP A 91 17.46 -4.90 -13.79
CA ASP A 91 17.56 -6.18 -14.52
C ASP A 91 16.63 -7.26 -13.96
N VAL A 92 15.84 -6.96 -12.93
CA VAL A 92 14.96 -7.92 -12.26
C VAL A 92 13.53 -7.81 -12.80
N ARG A 93 13.01 -8.94 -13.29
CA ARG A 93 11.59 -9.06 -13.67
C ARG A 93 10.87 -10.00 -12.70
N LEU A 94 9.95 -9.44 -11.92
CA LEU A 94 9.07 -10.21 -11.03
C LEU A 94 7.83 -10.75 -11.78
N LEU A 95 7.24 -9.92 -12.63
CA LEU A 95 5.99 -10.20 -13.32
C LEU A 95 6.09 -9.83 -14.80
N GLY A 96 5.37 -10.55 -15.64
CA GLY A 96 5.17 -10.12 -17.01
C GLY A 96 4.28 -8.88 -17.10
N PRO A 97 4.48 -7.98 -18.09
CA PRO A 97 3.69 -6.75 -18.20
C PRO A 97 2.18 -7.00 -18.31
N ARG A 98 1.77 -8.07 -19.00
CA ARG A 98 0.35 -8.46 -19.08
C ARG A 98 -0.24 -8.91 -17.76
N THR A 99 0.57 -9.49 -16.87
CA THR A 99 0.15 -9.84 -15.52
C THR A 99 -0.11 -8.59 -14.70
N VAL A 100 0.77 -7.60 -14.78
CA VAL A 100 0.56 -6.31 -14.10
C VAL A 100 -0.68 -5.61 -14.65
N ASP A 101 -0.85 -5.54 -15.98
CA ASP A 101 -2.06 -4.98 -16.60
C ASP A 101 -3.33 -5.67 -16.04
N PHE A 102 -3.31 -7.01 -15.97
CA PHE A 102 -4.43 -7.77 -15.42
C PHE A 102 -4.67 -7.49 -13.94
N MET A 103 -3.61 -7.42 -13.12
CA MET A 103 -3.72 -7.13 -11.69
C MET A 103 -4.27 -5.73 -11.41
N THR A 104 -3.96 -4.77 -12.27
CA THR A 104 -4.36 -3.35 -12.12
C THR A 104 -5.59 -2.98 -12.95
N THR A 105 -6.30 -3.96 -13.48
CA THR A 105 -7.61 -3.79 -14.14
C THR A 105 -8.73 -3.95 -13.10
N ASP A 106 -9.82 -3.23 -13.28
CA ASP A 106 -11.02 -3.42 -12.46
C ASP A 106 -11.71 -4.75 -12.77
N HIS A 107 -11.85 -5.58 -11.75
CA HIS A 107 -12.53 -6.88 -11.82
C HIS A 107 -13.94 -6.87 -11.20
N LEU A 108 -14.38 -5.75 -10.62
CA LEU A 108 -15.73 -5.65 -10.06
C LEU A 108 -16.78 -5.35 -11.13
N GLY A 109 -16.40 -4.66 -12.20
CA GLY A 109 -17.33 -4.29 -13.25
C GLY A 109 -18.52 -3.49 -12.71
N GLU A 110 -19.74 -3.95 -13.00
CA GLU A 110 -20.98 -3.32 -12.56
C GLU A 110 -21.49 -3.85 -11.21
N ILE A 111 -20.73 -4.66 -10.50
CA ILE A 111 -21.10 -5.12 -9.16
C ILE A 111 -21.30 -3.89 -8.28
N PRO A 112 -22.53 -3.68 -7.73
CA PRO A 112 -22.76 -2.54 -6.87
C PRO A 112 -21.89 -2.61 -5.63
N ILE A 113 -21.05 -1.60 -5.44
CA ILE A 113 -20.34 -1.42 -4.18
C ILE A 113 -21.36 -0.81 -3.23
N ALA A 114 -22.05 -1.67 -2.48
CA ALA A 114 -23.07 -1.22 -1.55
C ALA A 114 -22.47 -0.24 -0.54
N PRO A 115 -23.13 0.89 -0.27
CA PRO A 115 -22.79 1.76 0.84
C PRO A 115 -23.21 1.08 2.15
N THR A 116 -22.62 -0.05 2.48
CA THR A 116 -22.91 -0.79 3.71
C THR A 116 -21.97 -0.34 4.80
N GLY A 117 -22.50 0.41 5.74
CA GLY A 117 -21.79 0.83 6.94
C GLY A 117 -20.86 2.02 6.74
N SER A 118 -20.35 2.53 7.83
CA SER A 118 -19.58 3.77 7.96
C SER A 118 -18.19 3.79 7.30
N ARG A 119 -17.85 2.82 6.42
CA ARG A 119 -16.55 2.76 5.74
C ARG A 119 -16.69 2.16 4.35
N ASN A 120 -17.00 2.99 3.38
CA ASN A 120 -16.75 2.62 1.99
C ASN A 120 -15.24 2.45 1.80
N MET A 121 -14.77 1.21 1.63
CA MET A 121 -13.35 0.94 1.37
C MET A 121 -12.91 1.44 -0.01
N LEU A 122 -13.83 1.62 -0.94
CA LEU A 122 -13.56 2.13 -2.28
C LEU A 122 -14.26 3.47 -2.48
N PRO A 123 -13.51 4.53 -2.82
CA PRO A 123 -14.09 5.82 -3.18
C PRO A 123 -14.94 5.73 -4.46
N PRO A 124 -15.88 6.66 -4.68
CA PRO A 124 -16.61 6.76 -5.94
C PRO A 124 -15.69 6.78 -7.16
N GLY A 125 -16.09 6.13 -8.25
CA GLY A 125 -15.31 6.08 -9.49
C GLY A 125 -14.13 5.10 -9.46
N HIS A 126 -14.06 4.24 -8.44
CA HIS A 126 -13.04 3.21 -8.35
C HIS A 126 -13.66 1.82 -8.47
N GLY A 127 -12.86 0.89 -8.98
CA GLY A 127 -13.05 -0.54 -8.93
C GLY A 127 -11.95 -1.20 -8.12
N PHE A 128 -11.83 -2.53 -8.22
CA PHE A 128 -10.82 -3.28 -7.51
C PHE A 128 -10.18 -4.31 -8.43
N GLY A 129 -8.87 -4.32 -8.48
CA GLY A 129 -8.04 -5.30 -9.17
C GLY A 129 -7.62 -6.45 -8.24
N LEU A 130 -6.45 -6.99 -8.47
CA LEU A 130 -5.87 -8.02 -7.60
C LEU A 130 -4.96 -7.35 -6.56
N GLY A 131 -5.55 -6.87 -5.46
CA GLY A 131 -4.85 -6.21 -4.36
C GLY A 131 -4.81 -4.68 -4.42
N PHE A 132 -5.41 -4.06 -5.43
CA PHE A 132 -5.39 -2.60 -5.63
C PHE A 132 -6.79 -2.06 -5.90
N ALA A 133 -7.12 -0.91 -5.32
CA ALA A 133 -8.19 -0.06 -5.82
C ALA A 133 -7.72 0.58 -7.13
N VAL A 134 -8.57 0.56 -8.14
CA VAL A 134 -8.26 1.05 -9.49
C VAL A 134 -9.22 2.17 -9.85
N ARG A 135 -8.69 3.33 -10.25
CA ARG A 135 -9.52 4.45 -10.69
C ARG A 135 -10.08 4.19 -12.09
N ARG A 136 -11.39 4.15 -12.22
CA ARG A 136 -12.10 3.95 -13.50
C ARG A 136 -12.18 5.25 -14.30
N THR A 137 -12.49 6.36 -13.62
CA THR A 137 -12.74 7.65 -14.25
C THR A 137 -12.13 8.79 -13.43
N ALA A 138 -11.66 9.82 -14.12
CA ALA A 138 -11.29 11.08 -13.47
C ALA A 138 -12.54 11.82 -13.01
N GLY A 139 -12.43 12.66 -11.95
CA GLY A 139 -13.50 13.55 -11.50
C GLY A 139 -14.65 12.88 -10.75
N ALA A 140 -14.63 11.58 -10.56
CA ALA A 140 -15.68 10.87 -9.82
C ALA A 140 -15.59 11.06 -8.29
N ASN A 141 -14.47 11.52 -7.79
CA ASN A 141 -14.28 11.93 -6.38
C ASN A 141 -13.38 13.17 -6.31
N ALA A 142 -13.22 13.73 -5.09
CA ALA A 142 -12.45 14.96 -4.88
C ALA A 142 -10.93 14.77 -4.95
N GLU A 143 -10.41 13.54 -4.91
CA GLU A 143 -8.97 13.30 -4.96
C GLU A 143 -8.45 13.33 -6.40
N PRO A 144 -7.27 13.94 -6.67
CA PRO A 144 -6.67 13.92 -7.98
C PRO A 144 -6.17 12.52 -8.40
N GLY A 145 -5.99 12.31 -9.70
CA GLY A 145 -5.46 11.07 -10.27
C GLY A 145 -6.02 10.77 -11.65
N SER A 146 -5.23 10.09 -12.46
CA SER A 146 -5.60 9.67 -13.80
C SER A 146 -6.47 8.41 -13.78
N ALA A 147 -7.30 8.21 -14.80
CA ALA A 147 -7.93 6.92 -15.03
C ALA A 147 -6.85 5.84 -15.22
N GLY A 148 -7.03 4.67 -14.61
CA GLY A 148 -6.02 3.61 -14.58
C GLY A 148 -4.99 3.72 -13.44
N SER A 149 -4.95 4.84 -12.70
CA SER A 149 -4.14 4.88 -11.47
C SER A 149 -4.69 3.91 -10.42
N TYR A 150 -3.79 3.33 -9.63
CA TYR A 150 -4.16 2.36 -8.60
C TYR A 150 -3.45 2.64 -7.29
N PHE A 151 -4.06 2.21 -6.19
CA PHE A 151 -3.58 2.53 -4.85
C PHE A 151 -4.07 1.53 -3.82
N TRP A 152 -3.48 1.58 -2.65
CA TRP A 152 -4.02 1.01 -1.42
C TRP A 152 -3.42 1.71 -0.19
N GLY A 153 -3.81 1.24 1.00
CA GLY A 153 -3.29 1.81 2.24
C GLY A 153 -3.41 0.86 3.43
N GLY A 154 -2.59 1.08 4.43
CA GLY A 154 -2.54 0.30 5.66
C GLY A 154 -3.40 0.87 6.79
N LEU A 155 -3.72 0.04 7.78
CA LEU A 155 -4.52 0.42 8.95
C LEU A 155 -3.88 1.57 9.74
N ALA A 156 -2.55 1.59 9.82
CA ALA A 156 -1.78 2.58 10.56
C ALA A 156 -1.69 3.97 9.89
N GLY A 157 -2.14 4.09 8.64
CA GLY A 157 -2.12 5.35 7.89
C GLY A 157 -1.21 5.35 6.67
N THR A 158 -0.31 4.38 6.54
CA THR A 158 0.51 4.23 5.33
C THR A 158 -0.37 4.20 4.08
N ALA A 159 0.13 4.75 2.98
CA ALA A 159 -0.57 4.75 1.71
C ALA A 159 0.43 4.78 0.54
N PHE A 160 -0.02 4.29 -0.59
CA PHE A 160 0.67 4.48 -1.85
C PHE A 160 -0.33 4.67 -2.98
N PHE A 161 0.15 5.24 -4.06
CA PHE A 161 -0.52 5.22 -5.36
C PHE A 161 0.51 5.09 -6.47
N VAL A 162 0.08 4.55 -7.60
CA VAL A 162 0.83 4.52 -8.86
C VAL A 162 -0.07 5.11 -9.93
N ASP A 163 0.44 6.07 -10.66
CA ASP A 163 -0.23 6.71 -11.80
C ASP A 163 0.59 6.51 -13.07
N PRO A 164 0.34 5.43 -13.82
CA PRO A 164 1.10 5.12 -15.02
C PRO A 164 0.95 6.16 -16.14
N ALA A 165 -0.13 6.95 -16.15
CA ALA A 165 -0.34 7.99 -17.15
C ALA A 165 0.61 9.19 -16.96
N LEU A 166 1.08 9.37 -15.73
CA LEU A 166 2.03 10.43 -15.35
C LEU A 166 3.44 9.89 -15.07
N ASP A 167 3.67 8.60 -15.32
CA ASP A 167 4.92 7.90 -14.97
C ASP A 167 5.37 8.17 -13.52
N MET A 168 4.42 8.10 -12.58
CA MET A 168 4.59 8.55 -11.21
C MET A 168 4.06 7.55 -10.20
N PHE A 169 4.70 7.49 -9.05
CA PHE A 169 4.13 6.90 -7.83
C PHE A 169 4.32 7.82 -6.62
N GLY A 170 3.51 7.62 -5.61
CA GLY A 170 3.68 8.26 -4.30
C GLY A 170 3.59 7.23 -3.18
N CYS A 171 4.42 7.40 -2.16
CA CYS A 171 4.46 6.55 -0.97
C CYS A 171 4.46 7.43 0.29
N LEU A 172 3.51 7.16 1.18
CA LEU A 172 3.38 7.83 2.47
C LEU A 172 3.58 6.81 3.59
N MET A 173 4.63 7.00 4.39
CA MET A 173 4.91 6.18 5.57
C MET A 173 4.64 6.99 6.83
N ILE A 174 3.50 6.74 7.46
CA ILE A 174 3.07 7.39 8.72
C ILE A 174 2.46 6.37 9.67
N GLN A 175 2.44 6.74 10.95
CA GLN A 175 1.72 6.03 12.01
C GLN A 175 0.68 6.98 12.61
N ALA A 176 -0.46 7.13 11.94
CA ALA A 176 -1.58 7.99 12.33
C ALA A 176 -2.92 7.29 12.06
N PRO A 177 -3.22 6.19 12.75
CA PRO A 177 -4.36 5.33 12.43
C PRO A 177 -5.71 6.05 12.50
N ASN A 178 -5.88 7.01 13.41
CA ASN A 178 -7.14 7.75 13.56
C ASN A 178 -7.31 8.87 12.51
N GLN A 179 -6.21 9.49 12.06
CA GLN A 179 -6.20 10.57 11.07
C GLN A 179 -5.79 10.11 9.67
N ARG A 180 -5.73 8.81 9.41
CA ARG A 180 -5.19 8.24 8.16
C ARG A 180 -5.87 8.78 6.91
N ASP A 181 -7.18 8.98 6.93
CA ASP A 181 -7.93 9.42 5.75
C ASP A 181 -7.61 10.89 5.42
N TYR A 182 -7.45 11.72 6.44
CA TYR A 182 -7.01 13.11 6.29
C TYR A 182 -5.61 13.20 5.66
N TYR A 183 -4.63 12.50 6.22
CA TYR A 183 -3.25 12.57 5.73
C TYR A 183 -3.07 11.95 4.35
N ARG A 184 -3.81 10.90 4.01
CA ARG A 184 -3.81 10.32 2.66
C ARG A 184 -4.33 11.29 1.61
N ALA A 185 -5.47 11.92 1.89
CA ALA A 185 -6.04 12.91 1.00
C ALA A 185 -5.10 14.11 0.85
N LEU A 186 -4.59 14.66 1.95
CA LEU A 186 -3.64 15.76 1.94
C LEU A 186 -2.37 15.42 1.14
N PHE A 187 -1.77 14.27 1.40
CA PHE A 187 -0.58 13.81 0.68
C PHE A 187 -0.82 13.74 -0.82
N ARG A 188 -1.92 13.11 -1.24
CA ARG A 188 -2.27 12.99 -2.66
C ARG A 188 -2.44 14.36 -3.31
N HIS A 189 -3.20 15.27 -2.67
CA HIS A 189 -3.39 16.62 -3.20
C HIS A 189 -2.07 17.39 -3.34
N LEU A 190 -1.19 17.33 -2.34
CA LEU A 190 0.09 18.02 -2.37
C LEU A 190 1.03 17.47 -3.45
N VAL A 191 1.07 16.14 -3.63
CA VAL A 191 1.90 15.53 -4.69
C VAL A 191 1.42 15.94 -6.06
N TYR A 192 0.11 15.86 -6.35
CA TYR A 192 -0.41 16.27 -7.64
C TYR A 192 -0.33 17.78 -7.87
N ALA A 193 -0.46 18.59 -6.80
CA ALA A 193 -0.28 20.05 -6.91
C ALA A 193 1.17 20.47 -7.19
N ALA A 194 2.14 19.61 -6.91
CA ALA A 194 3.56 19.88 -7.20
C ALA A 194 3.96 19.56 -8.66
N LEU A 195 3.06 18.92 -9.43
CA LEU A 195 3.32 18.68 -10.85
C LEU A 195 3.16 19.99 -11.62
N THR A 196 4.13 20.31 -12.43
CA THR A 196 4.16 21.56 -13.21
C THR A 196 3.85 21.35 -14.68
N ASP A 197 3.87 20.09 -15.14
CA ASP A 197 3.49 19.69 -16.52
C ASP A 197 3.33 18.17 -16.63
#